data_2f342c894d7e0b7a4b28d2873b5a4af6
#
_entry.id   2f342c894d7e0b7a4b28d2873b5a4af6
#
_cell.length_a   1.000
_cell.length_b   1.000
_cell.length_c   1.000
_cell.angle_alpha   90.00
_cell.angle_beta   90.00
_cell.angle_gamma   90.00
#
_symmetry.space_group_name_H-M   'P 1'
#
loop_
_entity.id
_entity.type
_entity.pdbx_description
1 polymer ?
#
loop_
_entity_poly.entity_id
_entity_poly.type
_entity_poly.pdbx_seq_one_letter_code
_entity_poly.pdbx_strand_id
1 'polypeptide(L)'
;MSAPSLLRCRAGLLRPTACISRMNHRLLSTTRQPQSSEPSSTSDRQTHFGFETVTESVKRERVAEVFTSVAESYDKMNDLMSLGVHRLWKDHFVSSLNPGATNPPGMPQRILDVAGGTGDIAFRMLQHSHVNNGNPNVHVTISDINPAMLAVGRQRSLALPASHQSSLSFLEANAEALPSSLEDNSLDLYTVAFGIRNFSNMPAALKEAYRVLKPGGVFACMEFSKVDKYPLFNAIYKQWSFSAIPLIGQLVAGDRDSYQYLVESIERFPSQEDFRDMIADAGFAIVGKGYEDLTGGVAAIHKGIKPL
;
A
#
# COMPACT_ATOMS: atom_id res chain seq x y z
N MET A 1 29.27 63.59 -11.09
CA MET A 1 28.46 64.77 -10.85
C MET A 1 27.35 64.43 -9.91
N SER A 2 27.56 64.82 -8.75
CA SER A 2 26.84 65.55 -7.69
C SER A 2 25.87 64.68 -6.85
N ALA A 3 26.34 64.33 -5.68
CA ALA A 3 25.56 64.41 -4.43
C ALA A 3 25.57 65.90 -3.95
N PRO A 4 24.99 66.29 -2.81
CA PRO A 4 24.35 65.67 -1.65
C PRO A 4 23.18 66.49 -1.02
N SER A 5 22.62 66.12 0.11
CA SER A 5 22.50 66.86 1.40
C SER A 5 21.34 66.22 2.24
N LEU A 6 21.52 65.73 3.42
CA LEU A 6 21.74 66.22 4.78
C LEU A 6 20.78 67.34 5.26
N LEU A 7 20.03 67.06 6.38
CA LEU A 7 19.80 67.89 7.60
C LEU A 7 18.77 67.16 8.49
N ARG A 8 19.10 66.65 9.64
CA ARG A 8 19.44 67.12 10.98
C ARG A 8 18.30 67.81 11.75
N CYS A 9 18.15 67.29 12.96
CA CYS A 9 17.86 67.94 14.26
C CYS A 9 16.36 67.95 14.66
N ARG A 10 15.94 67.74 15.91
CA ARG A 10 16.56 67.86 17.23
C ARG A 10 15.67 67.21 18.31
N ALA A 11 16.28 66.86 19.36
CA ALA A 11 15.90 66.43 20.68
C ALA A 11 14.90 67.35 21.45
N GLY A 12 14.25 66.74 22.44
CA GLY A 12 13.52 67.41 23.49
C GLY A 12 13.25 66.48 24.68
N LEU A 13 14.12 66.58 25.67
CA LEU A 13 13.94 66.00 27.02
C LEU A 13 12.79 66.69 27.75
N LEU A 14 12.09 65.97 28.68
CA LEU A 14 11.81 66.48 30.06
C LEU A 14 11.17 65.32 30.89
N ARG A 15 11.81 64.94 31.99
CA ARG A 15 11.26 64.36 33.23
C ARG A 15 10.95 65.55 34.17
N PRO A 16 10.32 65.48 35.39
CA PRO A 16 10.10 64.31 36.27
C PRO A 16 8.67 64.29 36.93
N THR A 17 8.28 63.40 37.77
CA THR A 17 8.30 63.35 39.23
C THR A 17 7.42 62.24 39.80
N ALA A 18 7.89 61.70 40.88
CA ALA A 18 7.36 60.59 41.64
C ALA A 18 6.07 60.92 42.42
N CYS A 19 5.25 59.88 42.67
CA CYS A 19 4.51 59.78 43.89
C CYS A 19 4.38 58.31 44.36
N ILE A 20 4.84 58.08 45.59
CA ILE A 20 4.88 56.82 46.31
C ILE A 20 3.50 56.61 46.92
N SER A 21 2.90 55.43 46.75
CA SER A 21 1.94 54.94 47.73
C SER A 21 2.12 53.41 47.85
N ARG A 22 2.55 53.00 49.04
CA ARG A 22 2.61 51.60 49.49
C ARG A 22 1.19 51.13 49.79
N MET A 23 0.85 49.92 49.27
CA MET A 23 -0.08 49.05 49.99
C MET A 23 0.27 47.60 49.68
N ASN A 24 0.56 46.91 50.78
CA ASN A 24 0.72 45.45 50.85
C ASN A 24 -0.58 44.75 50.49
N HIS A 25 -0.51 43.70 49.67
CA HIS A 25 -1.34 42.51 49.88
C HIS A 25 -0.79 41.30 49.15
N ARG A 26 -0.45 40.31 49.97
CA ARG A 26 -0.54 38.84 49.83
C ARG A 26 -0.20 38.22 48.48
N LEU A 27 0.96 37.61 48.46
CA LEU A 27 1.36 36.49 47.62
C LEU A 27 0.37 35.30 47.83
N LEU A 28 -0.49 35.03 46.87
CA LEU A 28 -1.06 33.70 46.63
C LEU A 28 -0.28 33.07 45.49
N SER A 29 0.65 32.20 45.89
CA SER A 29 1.36 31.30 45.03
C SER A 29 0.37 30.25 44.52
N THR A 30 -0.17 30.43 43.30
CA THR A 30 -0.81 29.37 42.53
C THR A 30 0.26 28.64 41.77
N THR A 31 0.79 27.59 42.38
CA THR A 31 1.57 26.57 41.69
C THR A 31 0.67 25.95 40.64
N ARG A 32 0.80 26.37 39.35
CA ARG A 32 0.26 25.61 38.24
C ARG A 32 1.08 24.31 38.17
N GLN A 33 0.46 23.22 38.57
CA GLN A 33 0.93 21.89 38.17
C GLN A 33 1.00 21.84 36.63
N PRO A 34 2.06 21.27 36.07
CA PRO A 34 2.03 20.96 34.66
C PRO A 34 0.93 19.90 34.44
N GLN A 35 -0.09 20.28 33.67
CA GLN A 35 -1.01 19.31 33.12
C GLN A 35 -0.18 18.30 32.34
N SER A 36 -0.09 17.08 32.85
CA SER A 36 0.34 15.94 32.07
C SER A 36 -0.61 15.87 30.87
N SER A 37 -0.09 16.14 29.70
CA SER A 37 -0.77 15.82 28.45
C SER A 37 -1.01 14.31 28.45
N GLU A 38 -2.23 13.91 28.76
CA GLU A 38 -2.68 12.56 28.47
C GLU A 38 -2.42 12.29 27.00
N PRO A 39 -1.82 11.15 26.62
CA PRO A 39 -1.73 10.78 25.22
C PRO A 39 -3.17 10.69 24.70
N SER A 40 -3.49 11.46 23.70
CA SER A 40 -4.75 11.35 22.97
C SER A 40 -4.90 9.88 22.56
N SER A 41 -5.78 9.16 23.21
CA SER A 41 -6.20 7.84 22.78
C SER A 41 -6.93 8.03 21.44
N THR A 42 -6.20 7.99 20.35
CA THR A 42 -6.78 7.67 19.05
C THR A 42 -7.40 6.30 19.24
N SER A 43 -8.71 6.24 19.37
CA SER A 43 -9.44 4.97 19.45
C SER A 43 -9.04 4.15 18.23
N ASP A 44 -8.33 3.06 18.45
CA ASP A 44 -7.87 2.16 17.40
C ASP A 44 -9.13 1.65 16.67
N ARG A 45 -9.20 1.88 15.36
CA ARG A 45 -10.39 1.58 14.57
C ARG A 45 -10.64 0.09 14.52
N GLN A 46 -11.91 -0.30 14.47
CA GLN A 46 -12.30 -1.70 14.30
C GLN A 46 -12.16 -2.12 12.84
N THR A 47 -11.63 -3.31 12.64
CA THR A 47 -11.46 -3.97 11.34
C THR A 47 -11.70 -5.48 11.50
N HIS A 48 -11.34 -6.29 10.51
CA HIS A 48 -11.54 -7.73 10.55
C HIS A 48 -10.25 -8.49 10.30
N PHE A 49 -10.01 -9.54 11.09
CA PHE A 49 -9.02 -10.58 10.84
C PHE A 49 -9.78 -11.89 10.60
N GLY A 50 -9.90 -12.29 9.32
CA GLY A 50 -10.87 -13.30 8.93
C GLY A 50 -12.28 -12.90 9.35
N PHE A 51 -12.98 -13.76 10.09
CA PHE A 51 -14.32 -13.47 10.60
C PHE A 51 -14.33 -12.77 11.98
N GLU A 52 -13.19 -12.63 12.63
CA GLU A 52 -13.08 -11.93 13.90
C GLU A 52 -13.06 -10.41 13.72
N THR A 53 -13.74 -9.67 14.62
CA THR A 53 -13.60 -8.22 14.72
C THR A 53 -12.44 -7.90 15.64
N VAL A 54 -11.46 -7.15 15.13
CA VAL A 54 -10.23 -6.76 15.84
C VAL A 54 -9.93 -5.29 15.61
N THR A 55 -8.97 -4.72 16.33
CA THR A 55 -8.47 -3.38 16.05
C THR A 55 -7.46 -3.40 14.89
N GLU A 56 -7.24 -2.25 14.23
CA GLU A 56 -6.27 -2.13 13.12
C GLU A 56 -4.86 -2.55 13.54
N SER A 57 -4.44 -2.23 14.77
CA SER A 57 -3.14 -2.63 15.34
C SER A 57 -3.01 -4.14 15.47
N VAL A 58 -4.00 -4.79 16.06
CA VAL A 58 -4.05 -6.26 16.25
C VAL A 58 -4.08 -6.96 14.89
N LYS A 59 -4.84 -6.44 13.92
CA LYS A 59 -4.85 -7.01 12.57
C LYS A 59 -3.46 -6.99 11.95
N ARG A 60 -2.76 -5.86 12.01
CA ARG A 60 -1.40 -5.74 11.45
C ARG A 60 -0.44 -6.75 12.05
N GLU A 61 -0.46 -6.91 13.37
CA GLU A 61 0.39 -7.87 14.08
C GLU A 61 0.11 -9.30 13.65
N ARG A 62 -1.15 -9.74 13.70
CA ARG A 62 -1.54 -11.09 13.30
C ARG A 62 -1.27 -11.38 11.81
N VAL A 63 -1.50 -10.41 10.93
CA VAL A 63 -1.17 -10.54 9.49
C VAL A 63 0.34 -10.70 9.31
N ALA A 64 1.15 -9.93 10.03
CA ALA A 64 2.60 -10.07 9.97
C ALA A 64 3.07 -11.46 10.42
N GLU A 65 2.48 -12.03 11.47
CA GLU A 65 2.76 -13.39 11.95
C GLU A 65 2.44 -14.44 10.88
N VAL A 66 1.23 -14.38 10.30
CA VAL A 66 0.80 -15.28 9.21
C VAL A 66 1.80 -15.25 8.04
N PHE A 67 2.14 -14.04 7.54
CA PHE A 67 3.03 -13.94 6.38
C PHE A 67 4.48 -14.26 6.70
N THR A 68 4.91 -14.10 7.94
CA THR A 68 6.25 -14.54 8.38
C THR A 68 6.33 -16.06 8.38
N SER A 69 5.30 -16.76 8.88
CA SER A 69 5.28 -18.22 8.93
C SER A 69 5.27 -18.87 7.55
N VAL A 70 4.65 -18.22 6.56
CA VAL A 70 4.50 -18.76 5.20
C VAL A 70 5.45 -18.17 4.17
N ALA A 71 6.38 -17.25 4.54
CA ALA A 71 7.20 -16.49 3.60
C ALA A 71 7.95 -17.37 2.58
N GLU A 72 8.55 -18.48 3.04
CA GLU A 72 9.27 -19.43 2.16
C GLU A 72 8.33 -20.29 1.32
N SER A 73 7.11 -20.54 1.78
CA SER A 73 6.13 -21.40 1.14
C SER A 73 4.99 -20.64 0.45
N TYR A 74 5.07 -19.30 0.40
CA TYR A 74 4.00 -18.42 -0.11
C TYR A 74 3.53 -18.79 -1.52
N ASP A 75 4.45 -19.10 -2.44
CA ASP A 75 4.09 -19.51 -3.79
C ASP A 75 3.36 -20.86 -3.81
N LYS A 76 3.77 -21.81 -2.94
CA LYS A 76 3.08 -23.11 -2.80
C LYS A 76 1.65 -22.93 -2.29
N MET A 77 1.47 -21.99 -1.37
CA MET A 77 0.15 -21.63 -0.84
C MET A 77 -0.76 -21.07 -1.96
N ASN A 78 -0.24 -20.15 -2.78
CA ASN A 78 -0.98 -19.61 -3.92
C ASN A 78 -1.23 -20.68 -5.00
N ASP A 79 -0.28 -21.57 -5.28
CA ASP A 79 -0.46 -22.71 -6.18
C ASP A 79 -1.63 -23.59 -5.70
N LEU A 80 -1.66 -23.89 -4.42
CA LEU A 80 -2.70 -24.74 -3.84
C LEU A 80 -4.09 -24.10 -3.93
N MET A 81 -4.20 -22.81 -3.61
CA MET A 81 -5.48 -22.10 -3.65
C MET A 81 -6.05 -21.93 -5.04
N SER A 82 -5.20 -21.77 -6.03
CA SER A 82 -5.59 -21.49 -7.41
C SER A 82 -5.35 -22.68 -8.35
N LEU A 83 -4.93 -23.82 -7.83
CA LEU A 83 -4.48 -24.98 -8.64
C LEU A 83 -3.40 -24.56 -9.67
N GLY A 84 -2.51 -23.63 -9.28
CA GLY A 84 -1.44 -23.08 -10.12
C GLY A 84 -1.87 -22.02 -11.13
N VAL A 85 -3.17 -21.75 -11.28
CA VAL A 85 -3.69 -20.79 -12.28
C VAL A 85 -3.26 -19.36 -11.95
N HIS A 86 -2.94 -19.03 -10.68
CA HIS A 86 -2.46 -17.70 -10.30
C HIS A 86 -1.24 -17.24 -11.10
N ARG A 87 -0.43 -18.17 -11.61
CA ARG A 87 0.75 -17.86 -12.43
C ARG A 87 0.34 -17.22 -13.75
N LEU A 88 -0.70 -17.77 -14.39
CA LEU A 88 -1.27 -17.21 -15.62
C LEU A 88 -1.95 -15.85 -15.37
N TRP A 89 -2.61 -15.70 -14.21
CA TRP A 89 -3.19 -14.40 -13.83
C TRP A 89 -2.11 -13.33 -13.65
N LYS A 90 -0.98 -13.67 -13.03
CA LYS A 90 0.16 -12.77 -12.84
C LYS A 90 0.78 -12.37 -14.18
N ASP A 91 0.94 -13.32 -15.11
CA ASP A 91 1.43 -13.03 -16.46
C ASP A 91 0.47 -12.10 -17.22
N HIS A 92 -0.83 -12.39 -17.17
CA HIS A 92 -1.87 -11.56 -17.77
C HIS A 92 -1.93 -10.17 -17.13
N PHE A 93 -1.85 -10.07 -15.80
CA PHE A 93 -1.81 -8.80 -15.07
C PHE A 93 -0.67 -7.91 -15.55
N VAL A 94 0.55 -8.42 -15.56
CA VAL A 94 1.73 -7.68 -16.01
C VAL A 94 1.61 -7.31 -17.50
N SER A 95 1.19 -8.24 -18.36
CA SER A 95 0.97 -7.97 -19.78
C SER A 95 -0.08 -6.88 -20.01
N SER A 96 -1.15 -6.87 -19.22
CA SER A 96 -2.23 -5.88 -19.32
C SER A 96 -1.82 -4.47 -18.85
N LEU A 97 -0.78 -4.37 -18.05
CA LEU A 97 -0.17 -3.11 -17.59
C LEU A 97 0.92 -2.63 -18.56
N ASN A 98 1.52 -3.56 -19.29
CA ASN A 98 2.53 -3.33 -20.29
C ASN A 98 3.70 -2.42 -19.81
N PRO A 99 4.36 -2.76 -18.68
CA PRO A 99 5.42 -1.93 -18.10
C PRO A 99 6.56 -1.75 -19.10
N GLY A 100 7.11 -0.53 -19.16
CA GLY A 100 8.15 -0.16 -20.13
C GLY A 100 7.61 0.37 -21.47
N ALA A 101 6.32 0.21 -21.76
CA ALA A 101 5.70 0.85 -22.91
C ALA A 101 5.48 2.33 -22.60
N THR A 102 6.37 3.18 -23.10
CA THR A 102 6.35 4.63 -22.89
C THR A 102 6.24 5.38 -24.22
N ASN A 103 5.78 6.63 -24.18
CA ASN A 103 5.74 7.49 -25.34
C ASN A 103 6.45 8.83 -25.01
N PRO A 104 7.63 9.13 -25.64
CA PRO A 104 8.35 8.28 -26.60
C PRO A 104 8.88 6.97 -25.97
N PRO A 105 9.21 5.95 -26.80
CA PRO A 105 9.78 4.69 -26.31
C PRO A 105 11.08 4.89 -25.55
N GLY A 106 11.29 4.08 -24.50
CA GLY A 106 12.51 4.10 -23.69
C GLY A 106 12.57 5.19 -22.63
N MET A 107 11.48 5.94 -22.41
CA MET A 107 11.42 6.90 -21.29
C MET A 107 11.48 6.17 -19.93
N PRO A 108 12.09 6.80 -18.93
CA PRO A 108 12.10 6.27 -17.57
C PRO A 108 10.69 6.06 -17.02
N GLN A 109 10.47 4.93 -16.34
CA GLN A 109 9.22 4.63 -15.65
C GLN A 109 9.52 4.17 -14.21
N ARG A 110 8.84 4.75 -13.24
CA ARG A 110 8.96 4.43 -11.82
C ARG A 110 7.72 3.68 -11.34
N ILE A 111 7.92 2.48 -10.84
CA ILE A 111 6.85 1.57 -10.41
C ILE A 111 7.02 1.28 -8.92
N LEU A 112 5.92 1.30 -8.18
CA LEU A 112 5.86 0.82 -6.80
C LEU A 112 4.98 -0.43 -6.76
N ASP A 113 5.56 -1.57 -6.38
CA ASP A 113 4.88 -2.83 -6.17
C ASP A 113 4.66 -3.02 -4.68
N VAL A 114 3.44 -2.76 -4.21
CA VAL A 114 3.07 -2.74 -2.79
C VAL A 114 2.52 -4.09 -2.37
N ALA A 115 2.84 -4.50 -1.13
CA ALA A 115 2.71 -5.88 -0.67
C ALA A 115 3.39 -6.84 -1.66
N GLY A 116 4.50 -6.38 -2.25
CA GLY A 116 5.25 -7.09 -3.29
C GLY A 116 6.05 -8.27 -2.75
N GLY A 117 6.29 -8.31 -1.45
CA GLY A 117 6.82 -9.43 -0.68
C GLY A 117 8.03 -10.10 -1.32
N THR A 118 7.82 -11.29 -1.86
CA THR A 118 8.86 -12.12 -2.49
C THR A 118 9.31 -11.64 -3.87
N GLY A 119 8.70 -10.57 -4.42
CA GLY A 119 9.11 -9.89 -5.64
C GLY A 119 8.59 -10.47 -6.95
N ASP A 120 7.70 -11.45 -6.93
CA ASP A 120 7.26 -12.16 -8.13
C ASP A 120 6.68 -11.23 -9.21
N ILE A 121 5.82 -10.27 -8.84
CA ILE A 121 5.25 -9.30 -9.78
C ILE A 121 6.32 -8.33 -10.29
N ALA A 122 7.15 -7.79 -9.40
CA ALA A 122 8.23 -6.88 -9.78
C ALA A 122 9.21 -7.52 -10.77
N PHE A 123 9.59 -8.79 -10.55
CA PHE A 123 10.48 -9.51 -11.47
C PHE A 123 9.86 -9.73 -12.85
N ARG A 124 8.56 -10.07 -12.90
CA ARG A 124 7.81 -10.18 -14.16
C ARG A 124 7.70 -8.84 -14.88
N MET A 125 7.49 -7.74 -14.15
CA MET A 125 7.44 -6.39 -14.73
C MET A 125 8.79 -6.01 -15.36
N LEU A 126 9.92 -6.28 -14.70
CA LEU A 126 11.24 -6.04 -15.27
C LEU A 126 11.51 -6.94 -16.48
N GLN A 127 11.18 -8.22 -16.41
CA GLN A 127 11.29 -9.13 -17.55
C GLN A 127 10.48 -8.61 -18.75
N HIS A 128 9.23 -8.18 -18.51
CA HIS A 128 8.36 -7.64 -19.55
C HIS A 128 8.94 -6.35 -20.16
N SER A 129 9.36 -5.40 -19.31
CA SER A 129 9.90 -4.12 -19.78
C SER A 129 11.18 -4.27 -20.61
N HIS A 130 12.10 -5.12 -20.16
CA HIS A 130 13.39 -5.30 -20.83
C HIS A 130 13.26 -6.13 -22.11
N VAL A 131 12.47 -7.21 -22.07
CA VAL A 131 12.40 -8.18 -23.17
C VAL A 131 11.31 -7.82 -24.19
N ASN A 132 10.09 -7.52 -23.71
CA ASN A 132 8.96 -7.26 -24.61
C ASN A 132 9.00 -5.83 -25.16
N ASN A 133 9.33 -4.85 -24.31
CA ASN A 133 9.31 -3.43 -24.67
C ASN A 133 10.70 -2.83 -24.95
N GLY A 134 11.78 -3.60 -24.73
CA GLY A 134 13.15 -3.13 -24.96
C GLY A 134 13.52 -1.89 -24.11
N ASN A 135 12.82 -1.67 -22.98
CA ASN A 135 13.04 -0.50 -22.14
C ASN A 135 13.75 -0.87 -20.82
N PRO A 136 15.08 -0.64 -20.72
CA PRO A 136 15.83 -0.89 -19.51
C PRO A 136 15.68 0.21 -18.44
N ASN A 137 15.02 1.33 -18.77
CA ASN A 137 14.88 2.50 -17.91
C ASN A 137 13.67 2.41 -16.96
N VAL A 138 13.17 1.20 -16.72
CA VAL A 138 12.13 0.93 -15.74
C VAL A 138 12.77 0.62 -14.40
N HIS A 139 12.32 1.30 -13.33
CA HIS A 139 12.74 1.02 -11.96
C HIS A 139 11.53 0.57 -11.13
N VAL A 140 11.66 -0.57 -10.46
CA VAL A 140 10.61 -1.13 -9.60
C VAL A 140 11.06 -1.11 -8.15
N THR A 141 10.31 -0.43 -7.30
CA THR A 141 10.46 -0.51 -5.84
C THR A 141 9.48 -1.55 -5.30
N ILE A 142 10.00 -2.61 -4.70
CA ILE A 142 9.21 -3.61 -3.99
C ILE A 142 8.99 -3.10 -2.58
N SER A 143 7.74 -2.85 -2.21
CA SER A 143 7.37 -2.40 -0.87
C SER A 143 6.54 -3.44 -0.15
N ASP A 144 6.88 -3.72 1.10
CA ASP A 144 6.10 -4.59 1.98
C ASP A 144 6.25 -4.12 3.43
N ILE A 145 5.24 -4.37 4.25
CA ILE A 145 5.30 -4.11 5.69
C ILE A 145 6.05 -5.21 6.43
N ASN A 146 6.17 -6.41 5.82
CA ASN A 146 6.80 -7.58 6.42
C ASN A 146 8.27 -7.71 5.97
N PRO A 147 9.26 -7.49 6.86
CA PRO A 147 10.67 -7.59 6.51
C PRO A 147 11.12 -9.01 6.12
N ALA A 148 10.45 -10.07 6.63
CA ALA A 148 10.77 -11.44 6.26
C ALA A 148 10.41 -11.72 4.79
N MET A 149 9.26 -11.21 4.32
CA MET A 149 8.86 -11.28 2.91
C MET A 149 9.87 -10.56 2.01
N LEU A 150 10.29 -9.34 2.40
CA LEU A 150 11.31 -8.58 1.66
C LEU A 150 12.68 -9.29 1.66
N ALA A 151 13.05 -9.98 2.75
CA ALA A 151 14.29 -10.75 2.81
C ALA A 151 14.31 -11.88 1.77
N VAL A 152 13.19 -12.61 1.64
CA VAL A 152 13.02 -13.63 0.58
C VAL A 152 13.10 -12.99 -0.81
N GLY A 153 12.46 -11.84 -1.02
CA GLY A 153 12.52 -11.09 -2.28
C GLY A 153 13.93 -10.67 -2.64
N ARG A 154 14.71 -10.14 -1.68
CA ARG A 154 16.12 -9.80 -1.86
C ARG A 154 16.95 -11.01 -2.25
N GLN A 155 16.78 -12.13 -1.55
CA GLN A 155 17.50 -13.36 -1.85
C GLN A 155 17.20 -13.88 -3.27
N ARG A 156 15.92 -13.85 -3.68
CA ARG A 156 15.51 -14.25 -5.03
C ARG A 156 16.06 -13.31 -6.11
N SER A 157 16.15 -12.00 -5.83
CA SER A 157 16.67 -11.03 -6.80
C SER A 157 18.11 -11.28 -7.20
N LEU A 158 18.92 -11.94 -6.36
CA LEU A 158 20.30 -12.29 -6.66
C LEU A 158 20.45 -13.26 -7.84
N ALA A 159 19.40 -14.01 -8.16
CA ALA A 159 19.38 -14.92 -9.31
C ALA A 159 19.00 -14.22 -10.64
N LEU A 160 18.60 -12.95 -10.59
CA LEU A 160 18.23 -12.18 -11.77
C LEU A 160 19.46 -11.67 -12.53
N PRO A 161 19.33 -11.32 -13.82
CA PRO A 161 20.38 -10.61 -14.56
C PRO A 161 20.78 -9.31 -13.86
N ALA A 162 22.06 -8.91 -13.93
CA ALA A 162 22.58 -7.71 -13.28
C ALA A 162 21.81 -6.43 -13.65
N SER A 163 21.34 -6.33 -14.88
CA SER A 163 20.49 -5.23 -15.35
C SER A 163 19.15 -5.16 -14.62
N HIS A 164 18.55 -6.30 -14.29
CA HIS A 164 17.32 -6.34 -13.51
C HIS A 164 17.59 -6.01 -12.04
N GLN A 165 18.70 -6.52 -11.48
CA GLN A 165 19.07 -6.22 -10.08
C GLN A 165 19.28 -4.71 -9.86
N SER A 166 19.95 -4.00 -10.81
CA SER A 166 20.16 -2.55 -10.73
C SER A 166 18.87 -1.72 -10.87
N SER A 167 17.81 -2.32 -11.43
CA SER A 167 16.49 -1.71 -11.62
C SER A 167 15.52 -2.00 -10.47
N LEU A 168 15.99 -2.64 -9.39
CA LEU A 168 15.20 -2.97 -8.20
C LEU A 168 15.62 -2.15 -6.99
N SER A 169 14.63 -1.79 -6.19
CA SER A 169 14.83 -1.35 -4.80
C SER A 169 13.80 -2.02 -3.88
N PHE A 170 14.09 -2.02 -2.58
CA PHE A 170 13.26 -2.65 -1.56
C PHE A 170 12.98 -1.66 -0.45
N LEU A 171 11.72 -1.49 -0.10
CA LEU A 171 11.24 -0.54 0.87
C LEU A 171 10.34 -1.23 1.90
N GLU A 172 10.75 -1.23 3.17
CA GLU A 172 9.85 -1.60 4.25
C GLU A 172 8.93 -0.42 4.54
N ALA A 173 7.65 -0.56 4.26
CA ALA A 173 6.67 0.50 4.47
C ALA A 173 5.25 -0.03 4.67
N ASN A 174 4.47 0.72 5.45
CA ASN A 174 3.03 0.53 5.55
C ASN A 174 2.33 1.24 4.36
N ALA A 175 1.60 0.49 3.56
CA ALA A 175 0.83 1.03 2.43
C ALA A 175 -0.23 2.07 2.82
N GLU A 176 -0.70 2.03 4.07
CA GLU A 176 -1.70 2.95 4.63
C GLU A 176 -1.11 4.31 5.06
N ALA A 177 0.23 4.39 5.14
CA ALA A 177 1.00 5.58 5.50
C ALA A 177 2.41 5.47 4.90
N LEU A 178 2.53 5.70 3.60
CA LEU A 178 3.80 5.62 2.89
C LEU A 178 4.77 6.71 3.39
N PRO A 179 6.08 6.42 3.46
CA PRO A 179 7.05 7.39 3.94
C PRO A 179 7.14 8.62 3.03
N SER A 180 7.49 9.77 3.60
CA SER A 180 7.65 11.03 2.87
C SER A 180 8.75 11.01 1.80
N SER A 181 9.65 10.02 1.86
CA SER A 181 10.64 9.77 0.79
C SER A 181 10.00 9.34 -0.53
N LEU A 182 8.77 8.81 -0.50
CA LEU A 182 7.91 8.65 -1.67
C LEU A 182 7.10 9.93 -1.88
N GLU A 183 7.67 10.81 -2.70
CA GLU A 183 7.11 12.13 -3.00
C GLU A 183 5.75 12.03 -3.70
N ASP A 184 4.93 13.06 -3.52
CA ASP A 184 3.68 13.21 -4.26
C ASP A 184 3.95 13.28 -5.76
N ASN A 185 3.07 12.67 -6.56
CA ASN A 185 3.15 12.73 -8.03
C ASN A 185 4.50 12.25 -8.60
N SER A 186 5.09 11.21 -8.01
CA SER A 186 6.44 10.74 -8.38
C SER A 186 6.46 9.41 -9.12
N LEU A 187 5.37 8.63 -9.10
CA LEU A 187 5.28 7.29 -9.67
C LEU A 187 4.38 7.24 -10.91
N ASP A 188 4.74 6.39 -11.86
CA ASP A 188 3.97 6.17 -13.08
C ASP A 188 2.96 5.03 -12.93
N LEU A 189 3.31 4.01 -12.12
CA LEU A 189 2.49 2.83 -11.88
C LEU A 189 2.59 2.41 -10.41
N TYR A 190 1.45 2.06 -9.83
CA TYR A 190 1.32 1.50 -8.49
C TYR A 190 0.58 0.16 -8.59
N THR A 191 1.19 -0.92 -8.15
CA THR A 191 0.62 -2.26 -8.22
C THR A 191 0.44 -2.87 -6.85
N VAL A 192 -0.64 -3.65 -6.70
CA VAL A 192 -0.86 -4.55 -5.56
C VAL A 192 -1.37 -5.89 -6.09
N ALA A 193 -0.70 -6.99 -5.76
CA ALA A 193 -1.17 -8.31 -6.15
C ALA A 193 -1.28 -9.23 -4.93
N PHE A 194 -2.50 -9.72 -4.66
CA PHE A 194 -2.85 -10.64 -3.57
C PHE A 194 -2.48 -10.14 -2.16
N GLY A 195 -2.46 -8.81 -1.98
CA GLY A 195 -2.06 -8.19 -0.72
C GLY A 195 -3.11 -7.30 -0.08
N ILE A 196 -3.91 -6.58 -0.88
CA ILE A 196 -4.76 -5.48 -0.38
C ILE A 196 -5.87 -5.94 0.58
N ARG A 197 -6.37 -7.18 0.46
CA ARG A 197 -7.35 -7.74 1.39
C ARG A 197 -6.85 -7.81 2.84
N ASN A 198 -5.54 -7.83 3.02
CA ASN A 198 -4.89 -7.89 4.33
C ASN A 198 -4.67 -6.51 4.97
N PHE A 199 -4.87 -5.43 4.23
CA PHE A 199 -4.73 -4.09 4.78
C PHE A 199 -5.77 -3.84 5.87
N SER A 200 -5.37 -3.09 6.89
CA SER A 200 -6.26 -2.73 8.00
C SER A 200 -7.23 -1.63 7.58
N ASN A 201 -6.76 -0.72 6.72
CA ASN A 201 -7.49 0.44 6.22
C ASN A 201 -7.27 0.63 4.72
N MET A 202 -8.03 -0.11 3.90
CA MET A 202 -7.94 -0.02 2.43
C MET A 202 -8.17 1.41 1.89
N PRO A 203 -9.16 2.21 2.39
CA PRO A 203 -9.32 3.59 1.94
C PRO A 203 -8.08 4.47 2.17
N ALA A 204 -7.35 4.28 3.29
CA ALA A 204 -6.11 5.01 3.53
C ALA A 204 -5.02 4.62 2.53
N ALA A 205 -4.86 3.32 2.26
CA ALA A 205 -3.90 2.84 1.26
C ALA A 205 -4.22 3.33 -0.16
N LEU A 206 -5.50 3.38 -0.55
CA LEU A 206 -5.91 3.93 -1.85
C LEU A 206 -5.62 5.43 -1.96
N LYS A 207 -5.78 6.20 -0.87
CA LYS A 207 -5.40 7.62 -0.81
C LYS A 207 -3.88 7.81 -0.94
N GLU A 208 -3.08 6.98 -0.30
CA GLU A 208 -1.63 7.01 -0.44
C GLU A 208 -1.20 6.65 -1.87
N ALA A 209 -1.83 5.63 -2.49
CA ALA A 209 -1.61 5.31 -3.89
C ALA A 209 -1.92 6.50 -4.81
N TYR A 210 -3.05 7.17 -4.55
CA TYR A 210 -3.42 8.39 -5.29
C TYR A 210 -2.40 9.52 -5.09
N ARG A 211 -1.92 9.73 -3.85
CA ARG A 211 -0.93 10.77 -3.53
C ARG A 211 0.35 10.61 -4.34
N VAL A 212 0.93 9.40 -4.31
CA VAL A 212 2.26 9.16 -4.91
C VAL A 212 2.25 9.01 -6.43
N LEU A 213 1.10 8.66 -7.03
CA LEU A 213 0.98 8.55 -8.48
C LEU A 213 0.97 9.93 -9.14
N LYS A 214 1.64 10.05 -10.29
CA LYS A 214 1.58 11.22 -11.18
C LYS A 214 0.18 11.38 -11.76
N PRO A 215 -0.26 12.59 -12.15
CA PRO A 215 -1.37 12.75 -13.09
C PRO A 215 -1.15 11.86 -14.33
N GLY A 216 -2.17 11.10 -14.74
CA GLY A 216 -2.07 10.06 -15.77
C GLY A 216 -1.46 8.74 -15.29
N GLY A 217 -0.93 8.67 -14.07
CA GLY A 217 -0.42 7.43 -13.48
C GLY A 217 -1.51 6.42 -13.18
N VAL A 218 -1.15 5.13 -13.17
CA VAL A 218 -2.09 4.01 -13.06
C VAL A 218 -1.96 3.32 -11.72
N PHE A 219 -3.08 3.17 -11.02
CA PHE A 219 -3.26 2.21 -9.95
C PHE A 219 -3.78 0.90 -10.54
N ALA A 220 -3.20 -0.24 -10.16
CA ALA A 220 -3.66 -1.56 -10.57
C ALA A 220 -3.61 -2.54 -9.41
N CYS A 221 -4.70 -3.24 -9.20
CA CYS A 221 -4.82 -4.27 -8.17
C CYS A 221 -5.30 -5.58 -8.77
N MET A 222 -4.61 -6.68 -8.46
CA MET A 222 -5.08 -8.04 -8.72
C MET A 222 -5.31 -8.73 -7.39
N GLU A 223 -6.54 -9.20 -7.15
CA GLU A 223 -6.89 -9.83 -5.88
C GLU A 223 -7.91 -10.97 -6.08
N PHE A 224 -7.92 -11.93 -5.14
CA PHE A 224 -9.01 -12.89 -5.06
C PHE A 224 -10.34 -12.17 -4.84
N SER A 225 -11.39 -12.68 -5.45
CA SER A 225 -12.68 -12.00 -5.50
C SER A 225 -13.85 -12.97 -5.37
N LYS A 226 -15.07 -12.49 -5.58
CA LYS A 226 -16.31 -13.25 -5.37
C LYS A 226 -16.87 -13.77 -6.68
N VAL A 227 -17.24 -15.05 -6.70
CA VAL A 227 -17.82 -15.72 -7.88
C VAL A 227 -19.34 -15.67 -7.84
N ASP A 228 -19.92 -14.49 -7.52
CA ASP A 228 -21.36 -14.39 -7.27
C ASP A 228 -22.23 -14.56 -8.54
N LYS A 229 -21.63 -14.35 -9.73
CA LYS A 229 -22.32 -14.50 -11.02
C LYS A 229 -22.71 -15.93 -11.37
N TYR A 230 -22.05 -16.93 -10.77
CA TYR A 230 -22.25 -18.34 -11.08
C TYR A 230 -22.56 -19.13 -9.80
N PRO A 231 -23.81 -19.14 -9.31
CA PRO A 231 -24.15 -19.69 -7.99
C PRO A 231 -23.71 -21.13 -7.75
N LEU A 232 -23.83 -22.02 -8.76
CA LEU A 232 -23.37 -23.40 -8.66
C LEU A 232 -21.84 -23.50 -8.55
N PHE A 233 -21.14 -22.74 -9.37
CA PHE A 233 -19.67 -22.70 -9.31
C PHE A 233 -19.20 -22.08 -8.00
N ASN A 234 -19.86 -21.01 -7.52
CA ASN A 234 -19.57 -20.41 -6.23
C ASN A 234 -19.74 -21.41 -5.08
N ALA A 235 -20.82 -22.20 -5.07
CA ALA A 235 -21.05 -23.22 -4.04
C ALA A 235 -19.95 -24.28 -4.02
N ILE A 236 -19.54 -24.78 -5.19
CA ILE A 236 -18.44 -25.74 -5.34
C ILE A 236 -17.11 -25.12 -4.90
N TYR A 237 -16.82 -23.90 -5.34
CA TYR A 237 -15.60 -23.20 -5.00
C TYR A 237 -15.52 -22.89 -3.50
N LYS A 238 -16.59 -22.45 -2.87
CA LYS A 238 -16.66 -22.24 -1.43
C LYS A 238 -16.46 -23.54 -0.65
N GLN A 239 -17.12 -24.64 -1.07
CA GLN A 239 -16.91 -25.94 -0.45
C GLN A 239 -15.45 -26.38 -0.53
N TRP A 240 -14.80 -26.21 -1.70
CA TRP A 240 -13.37 -26.46 -1.87
C TRP A 240 -12.53 -25.57 -0.95
N SER A 241 -12.78 -24.26 -0.96
CA SER A 241 -11.98 -23.28 -0.22
C SER A 241 -12.04 -23.52 1.29
N PHE A 242 -13.23 -23.72 1.85
CA PHE A 242 -13.40 -23.87 3.30
C PHE A 242 -13.09 -25.27 3.83
N SER A 243 -13.17 -26.30 3.00
CA SER A 243 -12.95 -27.69 3.45
C SER A 243 -11.58 -28.23 3.06
N ALA A 244 -11.19 -28.08 1.79
CA ALA A 244 -9.98 -28.69 1.28
C ALA A 244 -8.72 -27.85 1.57
N ILE A 245 -8.76 -26.53 1.37
CA ILE A 245 -7.58 -25.68 1.50
C ILE A 245 -6.98 -25.70 2.90
N PRO A 246 -7.74 -25.51 4.02
CA PRO A 246 -7.17 -25.59 5.36
C PRO A 246 -6.63 -27.00 5.71
N LEU A 247 -7.31 -28.06 5.24
CA LEU A 247 -6.85 -29.43 5.47
C LEU A 247 -5.53 -29.71 4.74
N ILE A 248 -5.41 -29.28 3.50
CA ILE A 248 -4.19 -29.46 2.71
C ILE A 248 -3.07 -28.57 3.29
N GLY A 249 -3.40 -27.35 3.75
CA GLY A 249 -2.46 -26.47 4.47
C GLY A 249 -1.86 -27.16 5.69
N GLN A 250 -2.69 -27.82 6.50
CA GLN A 250 -2.24 -28.64 7.62
C GLN A 250 -1.31 -29.76 7.19
N LEU A 251 -1.65 -30.47 6.10
CA LEU A 251 -0.89 -31.65 5.65
C LEU A 251 0.44 -31.26 4.97
N VAL A 252 0.47 -30.15 4.22
CA VAL A 252 1.62 -29.75 3.38
C VAL A 252 2.55 -28.77 4.10
N ALA A 253 1.99 -27.86 4.89
CA ALA A 253 2.74 -26.79 5.55
C ALA A 253 2.70 -26.88 7.09
N GLY A 254 1.88 -27.77 7.67
CA GLY A 254 1.69 -27.85 9.12
C GLY A 254 0.95 -26.64 9.72
N ASP A 255 0.37 -25.78 8.88
CA ASP A 255 -0.20 -24.48 9.27
C ASP A 255 -1.64 -24.35 8.76
N ARG A 256 -2.58 -24.89 9.53
CA ARG A 256 -4.01 -24.79 9.23
C ARG A 256 -4.55 -23.37 9.38
N ASP A 257 -4.09 -22.67 10.39
CA ASP A 257 -4.68 -21.39 10.79
C ASP A 257 -4.38 -20.27 9.77
N SER A 258 -3.18 -20.24 9.22
CA SER A 258 -2.84 -19.33 8.14
C SER A 258 -3.67 -19.56 6.87
N TYR A 259 -3.94 -20.82 6.52
CA TYR A 259 -4.78 -21.17 5.38
C TYR A 259 -6.26 -20.90 5.63
N GLN A 260 -6.74 -21.07 6.87
CA GLN A 260 -8.09 -20.69 7.28
C GLN A 260 -8.27 -19.16 7.17
N TYR A 261 -7.35 -18.38 7.74
CA TYR A 261 -7.36 -16.91 7.63
C TYR A 261 -7.43 -16.46 6.17
N LEU A 262 -6.67 -17.13 5.30
CA LEU A 262 -6.60 -16.80 3.89
C LEU A 262 -7.98 -16.91 3.21
N VAL A 263 -8.70 -18.00 3.44
CA VAL A 263 -10.05 -18.23 2.88
C VAL A 263 -11.04 -17.22 3.47
N GLU A 264 -10.98 -16.96 4.76
CA GLU A 264 -11.85 -16.01 5.44
C GLU A 264 -11.61 -14.57 4.97
N SER A 265 -10.34 -14.19 4.74
CA SER A 265 -9.99 -12.85 4.24
C SER A 265 -10.51 -12.62 2.82
N ILE A 266 -10.55 -13.66 1.97
CA ILE A 266 -11.17 -13.59 0.63
C ILE A 266 -12.68 -13.36 0.74
N GLU A 267 -13.37 -14.11 1.59
CA GLU A 267 -14.82 -13.97 1.77
C GLU A 267 -15.22 -12.58 2.31
N ARG A 268 -14.35 -11.97 3.13
CA ARG A 268 -14.54 -10.62 3.68
C ARG A 268 -14.16 -9.50 2.73
N PHE A 269 -13.39 -9.79 1.68
CA PHE A 269 -13.01 -8.77 0.71
C PHE A 269 -14.26 -8.21 -0.01
N PRO A 270 -14.29 -6.92 -0.36
CA PRO A 270 -15.39 -6.32 -1.11
C PRO A 270 -15.70 -7.06 -2.42
N SER A 271 -16.92 -6.91 -2.93
CA SER A 271 -17.24 -7.33 -4.30
C SER A 271 -16.42 -6.54 -5.32
N GLN A 272 -16.39 -7.01 -6.57
CA GLN A 272 -15.68 -6.30 -7.63
C GLN A 272 -16.23 -4.88 -7.83
N GLU A 273 -17.53 -4.71 -7.76
CA GLU A 273 -18.20 -3.43 -7.86
C GLU A 273 -17.86 -2.52 -6.68
N ASP A 274 -17.98 -3.03 -5.44
CA ASP A 274 -17.68 -2.26 -4.24
C ASP A 274 -16.21 -1.80 -4.21
N PHE A 275 -15.28 -2.68 -4.59
CA PHE A 275 -13.86 -2.31 -4.61
C PHE A 275 -13.55 -1.30 -5.73
N ARG A 276 -14.17 -1.42 -6.92
CA ARG A 276 -14.11 -0.39 -7.96
C ARG A 276 -14.58 0.96 -7.43
N ASP A 277 -15.70 0.98 -6.69
CA ASP A 277 -16.25 2.22 -6.15
C ASP A 277 -15.33 2.82 -5.08
N MET A 278 -14.71 2.00 -4.25
CA MET A 278 -13.67 2.47 -3.31
C MET A 278 -12.47 3.10 -4.04
N ILE A 279 -12.06 2.57 -5.19
CA ILE A 279 -11.01 3.16 -6.03
C ILE A 279 -11.46 4.52 -6.57
N ALA A 280 -12.71 4.62 -7.07
CA ALA A 280 -13.28 5.88 -7.54
C ALA A 280 -13.38 6.92 -6.41
N ASP A 281 -13.82 6.52 -5.21
CA ASP A 281 -13.91 7.39 -4.03
C ASP A 281 -12.55 7.93 -3.56
N ALA A 282 -11.47 7.21 -3.85
CA ALA A 282 -10.10 7.69 -3.60
C ALA A 282 -9.64 8.75 -4.61
N GLY A 283 -10.42 9.04 -5.66
CA GLY A 283 -10.17 10.08 -6.67
C GLY A 283 -9.75 9.54 -8.04
N PHE A 284 -9.63 8.25 -8.22
CA PHE A 284 -9.23 7.66 -9.50
C PHE A 284 -10.36 7.70 -10.53
N ALA A 285 -10.04 8.04 -11.76
CA ALA A 285 -10.93 7.86 -12.90
C ALA A 285 -11.02 6.37 -13.28
N ILE A 286 -12.23 5.87 -13.38
CA ILE A 286 -12.53 4.49 -13.77
C ILE A 286 -12.84 4.45 -15.26
N VAL A 287 -12.17 3.56 -16.01
CA VAL A 287 -12.39 3.37 -17.44
C VAL A 287 -13.21 2.10 -17.68
N GLY A 288 -14.27 2.22 -18.44
CA GLY A 288 -15.17 1.10 -18.75
C GLY A 288 -15.80 0.51 -17.49
N LYS A 289 -15.74 -0.80 -17.33
CA LYS A 289 -16.26 -1.52 -16.16
C LYS A 289 -15.40 -1.32 -14.90
N GLY A 290 -14.14 -0.90 -15.05
CA GLY A 290 -13.18 -0.69 -13.97
C GLY A 290 -12.53 -1.95 -13.42
N TYR A 291 -12.98 -3.13 -13.83
CA TYR A 291 -12.39 -4.41 -13.45
C TYR A 291 -12.58 -5.49 -14.52
N GLU A 292 -11.72 -6.49 -14.47
CA GLU A 292 -11.71 -7.68 -15.31
C GLU A 292 -11.76 -8.92 -14.41
N ASP A 293 -12.76 -9.78 -14.64
CA ASP A 293 -12.89 -11.05 -13.93
C ASP A 293 -11.93 -12.10 -14.51
N LEU A 294 -11.18 -12.77 -13.65
CA LEU A 294 -10.31 -13.88 -13.99
C LEU A 294 -10.93 -15.20 -13.52
N THR A 295 -10.93 -16.21 -14.39
CA THR A 295 -11.50 -17.54 -14.09
C THR A 295 -12.92 -17.45 -13.48
N GLY A 296 -13.80 -16.68 -14.15
CA GLY A 296 -15.19 -16.53 -13.72
C GLY A 296 -15.41 -15.72 -12.45
N GLY A 297 -14.40 -14.95 -11.99
CA GLY A 297 -14.46 -14.09 -10.81
C GLY A 297 -13.73 -14.62 -9.59
N VAL A 298 -13.00 -15.76 -9.71
CA VAL A 298 -12.14 -16.26 -8.62
C VAL A 298 -11.07 -15.24 -8.23
N ALA A 299 -10.57 -14.48 -9.22
CA ALA A 299 -9.79 -13.29 -9.00
C ALA A 299 -10.28 -12.18 -9.94
N ALA A 300 -9.90 -10.94 -9.66
CA ALA A 300 -10.19 -9.81 -10.51
C ALA A 300 -9.02 -8.83 -10.58
N ILE A 301 -8.87 -8.17 -11.73
CA ILE A 301 -7.95 -7.05 -11.93
C ILE A 301 -8.77 -5.77 -11.91
N HIS A 302 -8.42 -4.83 -11.04
CA HIS A 302 -9.01 -3.50 -10.99
C HIS A 302 -7.97 -2.48 -11.44
N LYS A 303 -8.41 -1.44 -12.18
CA LYS A 303 -7.54 -0.35 -12.62
C LYS A 303 -8.23 1.00 -12.39
N GLY A 304 -7.44 1.96 -11.92
CA GLY A 304 -7.83 3.36 -11.83
C GLY A 304 -6.72 4.26 -12.36
N ILE A 305 -7.07 5.36 -12.99
CA ILE A 305 -6.12 6.33 -13.54
C ILE A 305 -6.24 7.62 -12.72
N LYS A 306 -5.13 8.16 -12.25
CA LYS A 306 -5.15 9.49 -11.63
C LYS A 306 -5.45 10.53 -12.71
N PRO A 307 -6.49 11.37 -12.57
CA PRO A 307 -6.80 12.42 -13.54
C PRO A 307 -5.61 13.36 -13.78
N LEU A 308 -5.58 13.99 -14.99
CA LEU A 308 -4.58 14.99 -15.38
C LEU A 308 -4.73 16.29 -14.62
#